data_0c6a3e0c2c9f817499c030fab0b3a4c0
#
_entry.id   0c6a3e0c2c9f817499c030fab0b3a4c0
#
_cell.length_a   1.000
_cell.length_b   1.000
_cell.length_c   1.000
_cell.angle_alpha   90.00
_cell.angle_beta   90.00
_cell.angle_gamma   90.00
#
_symmetry.space_group_name_H-M   'P 1'
#
loop_
_entity.id
_entity.type
_entity.pdbx_description
1 polymer ?
#
loop_
_entity_poly.entity_id
_entity_poly.type
_entity_poly.pdbx_seq_one_letter_code
_entity_poly.pdbx_strand_id
1 'polypeptide(L)'
;MDTEFHREKTYFPKVALVQVAWEEGLVLIDPLEVDLAPLADLLESEVVVVMHAAGQDLEVFDRVCGTAPHHLFDTQVAAGFTGLSSPSLTTLHERELGFHLPKGDRLTDWLARPLTASQLEYAASDVAHLLEIHDRLVRRLGDDGRLAWAEQECRDCLLYTSPSPRD
;
A
#
# COMPACT_ATOMS: atom_id res chain seq x y z
N MET A 1 3.67 2.78 0.00
CA MET A 1 2.47 3.65 0.11
C MET A 1 1.32 2.83 0.68
N ASP A 2 0.34 3.49 1.28
CA ASP A 2 -0.88 2.89 1.82
C ASP A 2 -2.00 3.94 1.85
N THR A 3 -3.27 3.55 2.06
CA THR A 3 -4.38 4.48 2.17
C THR A 3 -5.34 4.10 3.30
N GLU A 4 -5.90 5.09 3.98
CA GLU A 4 -7.06 4.91 4.83
C GLU A 4 -8.30 5.49 4.14
N PHE A 5 -9.38 4.72 4.12
CA PHE A 5 -10.60 5.11 3.45
C PHE A 5 -11.86 4.59 4.16
N HIS A 6 -12.99 5.22 3.89
CA HIS A 6 -14.29 4.82 4.44
C HIS A 6 -15.18 4.22 3.34
N ARG A 7 -15.71 3.01 3.57
CA ARG A 7 -16.55 2.28 2.59
C ARG A 7 -17.93 1.85 3.13
N GLU A 8 -18.26 2.11 4.39
CA GLU A 8 -19.45 1.51 5.03
C GLU A 8 -20.81 1.96 4.47
N LYS A 9 -20.89 3.13 3.86
CA LYS A 9 -22.16 3.74 3.41
C LYS A 9 -22.18 4.17 1.94
N THR A 10 -21.10 3.92 1.21
CA THR A 10 -20.94 4.38 -0.18
C THR A 10 -20.50 3.22 -1.06
N TYR A 11 -20.99 3.19 -2.28
CA TYR A 11 -20.56 2.19 -3.28
C TYR A 11 -19.05 2.33 -3.56
N PHE A 12 -18.56 3.56 -3.54
CA PHE A 12 -17.14 3.87 -3.74
C PHE A 12 -16.44 4.25 -2.44
N PRO A 13 -15.18 3.85 -2.26
CA PRO A 13 -14.40 4.26 -1.10
C PRO A 13 -14.17 5.77 -1.12
N LYS A 14 -14.29 6.40 0.05
CA LYS A 14 -13.89 7.79 0.25
C LYS A 14 -12.54 7.81 0.94
N VAL A 15 -11.50 8.26 0.22
CA VAL A 15 -10.15 8.37 0.80
C VAL A 15 -10.15 9.35 1.97
N ALA A 16 -9.45 9.00 3.03
CA ALA A 16 -9.38 9.76 4.26
C ALA A 16 -7.93 10.13 4.65
N LEU A 17 -6.95 9.32 4.21
CA LEU A 17 -5.54 9.59 4.41
C LEU A 17 -4.74 8.84 3.34
N VAL A 18 -3.61 9.40 2.90
CA VAL A 18 -2.63 8.71 2.05
C VAL A 18 -1.28 8.76 2.75
N GLN A 19 -0.65 7.61 2.89
CA GLN A 19 0.66 7.46 3.50
C GLN A 19 1.71 7.20 2.42
N VAL A 20 2.78 7.98 2.42
CA VAL A 20 3.91 7.81 1.52
C VAL A 20 5.20 7.78 2.32
N ALA A 21 6.00 6.73 2.13
CA ALA A 21 7.34 6.64 2.70
C ALA A 21 8.38 6.44 1.60
N TRP A 22 9.55 7.02 1.79
CA TRP A 22 10.73 6.86 0.94
C TRP A 22 11.97 6.75 1.84
N GLU A 23 13.15 6.58 1.26
CA GLU A 23 14.36 6.26 2.02
C GLU A 23 14.66 7.27 3.14
N GLU A 24 14.45 8.58 2.88
CA GLU A 24 14.81 9.64 3.81
C GLU A 24 13.63 10.16 4.64
N GLY A 25 12.39 9.69 4.40
CA GLY A 25 11.24 10.28 5.08
C GLY A 25 9.91 9.58 4.89
N LEU A 26 8.92 10.15 5.56
CA LEU A 26 7.53 9.72 5.52
C LEU A 26 6.61 10.94 5.59
N VAL A 27 5.53 10.92 4.84
CA VAL A 27 4.48 11.94 4.89
C VAL A 27 3.10 11.29 4.99
N LEU A 28 2.23 11.91 5.78
CA LEU A 28 0.81 11.62 5.85
C LEU A 28 0.07 12.77 5.15
N ILE A 29 -0.63 12.45 4.06
CA ILE A 29 -1.30 13.43 3.21
C ILE A 29 -2.79 13.39 3.51
N ASP A 30 -3.35 14.54 3.92
CA ASP A 30 -4.78 14.68 4.20
C ASP A 30 -5.54 15.11 2.94
N PRO A 31 -6.26 14.19 2.28
CA PRO A 31 -7.00 14.50 1.05
C PRO A 31 -8.22 15.39 1.26
N LEU A 32 -8.59 15.67 2.52
CA LEU A 32 -9.65 16.62 2.85
C LEU A 32 -9.15 18.07 2.81
N GLU A 33 -7.83 18.27 2.90
CA GLU A 33 -7.18 19.58 2.97
C GLU A 33 -6.35 19.90 1.70
N VAL A 34 -5.87 18.85 0.98
CA VAL A 34 -5.01 19.04 -0.20
C VAL A 34 -5.49 18.22 -1.40
N ASP A 35 -5.18 18.70 -2.60
CA ASP A 35 -5.43 17.99 -3.84
C ASP A 35 -4.42 16.83 -4.00
N LEU A 36 -4.92 15.66 -4.38
CA LEU A 36 -4.12 14.47 -4.67
C LEU A 36 -3.66 14.37 -6.14
N ALA A 37 -4.11 15.27 -7.02
CA ALA A 37 -3.72 15.23 -8.44
C ALA A 37 -2.19 15.15 -8.66
N PRO A 38 -1.33 15.81 -7.86
CA PRO A 38 0.12 15.67 -8.03
C PRO A 38 0.66 14.26 -7.78
N LEU A 39 -0.07 13.38 -7.09
CA LEU A 39 0.33 11.98 -6.93
C LEU A 39 0.23 11.19 -8.24
N ALA A 40 -0.59 11.62 -9.19
CA ALA A 40 -0.68 10.97 -10.50
C ALA A 40 0.68 10.92 -11.20
N ASP A 41 1.44 12.00 -11.19
CA ASP A 41 2.78 12.06 -11.77
C ASP A 41 3.74 11.03 -11.14
N LEU A 42 3.64 10.83 -9.82
CA LEU A 42 4.42 9.80 -9.10
C LEU A 42 3.97 8.39 -9.49
N LEU A 43 2.65 8.15 -9.52
CA LEU A 43 2.08 6.84 -9.84
C LEU A 43 2.39 6.42 -11.30
N GLU A 44 2.42 7.37 -12.23
CA GLU A 44 2.74 7.15 -13.65
C GLU A 44 4.25 7.12 -13.94
N SER A 45 5.09 7.41 -12.96
CA SER A 45 6.55 7.40 -13.13
C SER A 45 7.12 5.97 -13.15
N GLU A 46 8.44 5.88 -13.45
CA GLU A 46 9.18 4.62 -13.38
C GLU A 46 9.52 4.15 -11.95
N VAL A 47 9.02 4.86 -10.93
CA VAL A 47 9.24 4.50 -9.53
C VAL A 47 8.42 3.26 -9.17
N VAL A 48 9.05 2.28 -8.54
CA VAL A 48 8.34 1.13 -7.99
C VAL A 48 7.59 1.55 -6.72
N VAL A 49 6.28 1.47 -6.77
CA VAL A 49 5.43 1.72 -5.61
C VAL A 49 5.29 0.43 -4.80
N VAL A 50 5.84 0.45 -3.58
CA VAL A 50 5.75 -0.68 -2.64
C VAL A 50 4.50 -0.51 -1.77
N MET A 51 3.66 -1.55 -1.74
CA MET A 51 2.41 -1.59 -0.96
C MET A 51 2.23 -2.95 -0.29
N HIS A 52 1.21 -3.09 0.55
CA HIS A 52 0.83 -4.36 1.17
C HIS A 52 -0.67 -4.62 0.99
N ALA A 53 -1.02 -5.73 0.33
CA ALA A 53 -2.41 -6.08 0.02
C ALA A 53 -3.15 -4.98 -0.77
N ALA A 54 -2.50 -4.44 -1.79
CA ALA A 54 -2.82 -3.19 -2.48
C ALA A 54 -4.19 -3.13 -3.19
N GLY A 55 -4.91 -4.24 -3.33
CA GLY A 55 -6.08 -4.33 -4.19
C GLY A 55 -7.15 -3.25 -3.98
N GLN A 56 -7.41 -2.84 -2.73
CA GLN A 56 -8.38 -1.79 -2.44
C GLN A 56 -7.79 -0.39 -2.64
N ASP A 57 -6.52 -0.21 -2.34
CA ASP A 57 -5.81 1.06 -2.50
C ASP A 57 -5.69 1.43 -3.98
N LEU A 58 -5.50 0.46 -4.86
CA LEU A 58 -5.49 0.67 -6.31
C LEU A 58 -6.82 1.23 -6.80
N GLU A 59 -7.97 0.74 -6.30
CA GLU A 59 -9.28 1.33 -6.59
C GLU A 59 -9.39 2.79 -6.11
N VAL A 60 -8.80 3.08 -4.94
CA VAL A 60 -8.77 4.44 -4.37
C VAL A 60 -7.95 5.36 -5.27
N PHE A 61 -6.72 4.96 -5.65
CA PHE A 61 -5.85 5.77 -6.50
C PHE A 61 -6.43 5.98 -7.89
N ASP A 62 -6.93 4.94 -8.56
CA ASP A 62 -7.59 5.07 -9.85
C ASP A 62 -8.72 6.12 -9.80
N ARG A 63 -9.48 6.14 -8.71
CA ARG A 63 -10.59 7.06 -8.55
C ARG A 63 -10.17 8.50 -8.23
N VAL A 64 -9.18 8.71 -7.36
CA VAL A 64 -8.83 10.06 -6.87
C VAL A 64 -7.71 10.71 -7.66
N CYS A 65 -6.83 9.91 -8.27
CA CYS A 65 -5.74 10.38 -9.11
C CYS A 65 -6.00 10.13 -10.60
N GLY A 66 -7.03 9.33 -10.95
CA GLY A 66 -7.33 8.94 -12.33
C GLY A 66 -6.35 7.90 -12.90
N THR A 67 -5.49 7.34 -12.07
CA THR A 67 -4.46 6.37 -12.45
C THR A 67 -4.07 5.50 -11.25
N ALA A 68 -3.47 4.34 -11.54
CA ALA A 68 -2.84 3.45 -10.56
C ALA A 68 -1.32 3.40 -10.81
N PRO A 69 -0.51 2.88 -9.87
CA PRO A 69 0.93 2.74 -10.07
C PRO A 69 1.27 1.98 -11.36
N HIS A 70 2.17 2.50 -12.19
CA HIS A 70 2.69 1.77 -13.34
C HIS A 70 3.56 0.59 -12.92
N HIS A 71 4.28 0.73 -11.82
CA HIS A 71 5.16 -0.30 -11.25
C HIS A 71 4.79 -0.54 -9.80
N LEU A 72 4.17 -1.70 -9.53
CA LEU A 72 3.74 -2.13 -8.21
C LEU A 72 4.59 -3.29 -7.72
N PHE A 73 4.99 -3.25 -6.44
CA PHE A 73 5.45 -4.39 -5.67
C PHE A 73 4.55 -4.55 -4.45
N ASP A 74 3.66 -5.54 -4.49
CA ASP A 74 2.80 -5.89 -3.35
C ASP A 74 3.52 -6.91 -2.46
N THR A 75 3.86 -6.49 -1.25
CA THR A 75 4.59 -7.33 -0.28
C THR A 75 3.80 -8.54 0.19
N GLN A 76 2.46 -8.49 0.19
CA GLN A 76 1.63 -9.66 0.50
C GLN A 76 1.69 -10.70 -0.62
N VAL A 77 1.57 -10.26 -1.86
CA VAL A 77 1.69 -11.11 -3.06
C VAL A 77 3.08 -11.73 -3.13
N ALA A 78 4.12 -10.91 -3.02
CA ALA A 78 5.51 -11.37 -3.07
C ALA A 78 5.83 -12.38 -1.96
N ALA A 79 5.36 -12.15 -0.74
CA ALA A 79 5.54 -13.06 0.38
C ALA A 79 4.86 -14.43 0.15
N GLY A 80 3.81 -14.49 -0.66
CA GLY A 80 3.18 -15.74 -1.09
C GLY A 80 4.18 -16.70 -1.71
N PHE A 81 5.11 -16.21 -2.50
CA PHE A 81 6.17 -17.00 -3.14
C PHE A 81 7.26 -17.49 -2.17
N THR A 82 7.25 -17.01 -0.92
CA THR A 82 8.12 -17.52 0.17
C THR A 82 7.46 -18.59 1.02
N GLY A 83 6.26 -19.07 0.62
CA GLY A 83 5.49 -20.10 1.31
C GLY A 83 4.53 -19.58 2.38
N LEU A 84 4.22 -18.27 2.38
CA LEU A 84 3.20 -17.67 3.22
C LEU A 84 1.87 -17.56 2.45
N SER A 85 0.76 -17.92 3.09
CA SER A 85 -0.57 -17.72 2.50
C SER A 85 -1.16 -16.40 2.97
N SER A 86 -1.19 -15.40 2.09
CA SER A 86 -1.77 -14.06 2.35
C SER A 86 -1.40 -13.50 3.74
N PRO A 87 -0.11 -13.32 4.05
CA PRO A 87 0.32 -12.85 5.36
C PRO A 87 -0.18 -11.42 5.60
N SER A 88 -0.49 -11.10 6.86
CA SER A 88 -0.73 -9.72 7.26
C SER A 88 0.58 -8.94 7.31
N LEU A 89 0.50 -7.61 7.25
CA LEU A 89 1.66 -6.74 7.43
C LEU A 89 2.38 -7.00 8.76
N THR A 90 1.62 -7.19 9.86
CA THR A 90 2.18 -7.57 11.16
C THR A 90 2.99 -8.87 11.09
N THR A 91 2.47 -9.88 10.37
CA THR A 91 3.20 -11.14 10.18
C THR A 91 4.52 -10.94 9.43
N LEU A 92 4.53 -10.04 8.43
CA LEU A 92 5.76 -9.71 7.71
C LEU A 92 6.76 -8.96 8.58
N HIS A 93 6.30 -8.01 9.41
CA HIS A 93 7.19 -7.35 10.38
C HIS A 93 7.84 -8.34 11.33
N GLU A 94 7.06 -9.26 11.91
CA GLU A 94 7.60 -10.28 12.80
C GLU A 94 8.62 -11.19 12.11
N ARG A 95 8.28 -11.64 10.91
CA ARG A 95 9.09 -12.62 10.19
C ARG A 95 10.34 -12.05 9.55
N GLU A 96 10.20 -10.89 8.90
CA GLU A 96 11.28 -10.30 8.13
C GLU A 96 12.11 -9.33 8.98
N LEU A 97 11.51 -8.63 9.95
CA LEU A 97 12.18 -7.60 10.74
C LEU A 97 12.41 -8.00 12.20
N GLY A 98 11.68 -8.98 12.71
CA GLY A 98 11.87 -9.51 14.07
C GLY A 98 11.20 -8.70 15.17
N PHE A 99 10.26 -7.80 14.86
CA PHE A 99 9.50 -7.04 15.86
C PHE A 99 8.00 -7.00 15.53
N HIS A 100 7.19 -6.74 16.57
CA HIS A 100 5.74 -6.61 16.41
C HIS A 100 5.36 -5.15 16.19
N LEU A 101 4.46 -4.90 15.24
CA LEU A 101 3.78 -3.61 15.17
C LEU A 101 2.80 -3.48 16.34
N PRO A 102 2.68 -2.29 16.94
CA PRO A 102 1.63 -2.05 17.92
C PRO A 102 0.26 -2.30 17.28
N LYS A 103 -0.67 -2.86 18.07
CA LYS A 103 -2.07 -2.98 17.63
C LYS A 103 -2.65 -1.59 17.51
N GLY A 104 -2.96 -1.17 16.30
CA GLY A 104 -3.49 0.16 16.04
C GLY A 104 -5.01 0.23 15.93
N ASP A 105 -5.52 1.44 15.75
CA ASP A 105 -6.94 1.80 15.66
C ASP A 105 -7.50 1.55 14.24
N ARG A 106 -7.39 0.31 13.74
CA ARG A 106 -7.88 -0.05 12.39
C ARG A 106 -9.36 0.27 12.14
N LEU A 107 -10.18 0.24 13.22
CA LEU A 107 -11.63 0.45 13.16
C LEU A 107 -12.01 1.82 13.76
N THR A 108 -11.38 2.87 13.31
CA THR A 108 -11.65 4.24 13.74
C THR A 108 -12.28 5.06 12.60
N ASP A 109 -12.92 6.17 12.93
CA ASP A 109 -13.43 7.11 11.93
C ASP A 109 -12.27 7.94 11.35
N TRP A 110 -11.73 7.48 10.23
CA TRP A 110 -10.67 8.15 9.51
C TRP A 110 -11.07 9.47 8.84
N LEU A 111 -12.39 9.75 8.73
CA LEU A 111 -12.88 11.03 8.20
C LEU A 111 -13.01 12.11 9.27
N ALA A 112 -12.96 11.75 10.56
CA ALA A 112 -12.98 12.71 11.65
C ALA A 112 -11.70 13.57 11.66
N ARG A 113 -11.84 14.85 12.01
CA ARG A 113 -10.71 15.79 12.17
C ARG A 113 -10.83 16.54 13.48
N PRO A 114 -9.67 16.85 14.14
CA PRO A 114 -8.32 16.41 13.76
C PRO A 114 -8.11 14.91 13.99
N LEU A 115 -7.19 14.29 13.24
CA LEU A 115 -6.74 12.93 13.53
C LEU A 115 -6.05 12.89 14.91
N THR A 116 -6.29 11.82 15.65
CA THR A 116 -5.63 11.60 16.95
C THR A 116 -4.16 11.21 16.76
N ALA A 117 -3.36 11.38 17.81
CA ALA A 117 -1.96 10.95 17.81
C ALA A 117 -1.85 9.42 17.52
N SER A 118 -2.76 8.61 18.06
CA SER A 118 -2.80 7.16 17.82
C SER A 118 -3.08 6.83 16.36
N GLN A 119 -4.00 7.56 15.70
CA GLN A 119 -4.27 7.37 14.27
C GLN A 119 -3.05 7.74 13.41
N LEU A 120 -2.41 8.86 13.71
CA LEU A 120 -1.21 9.29 12.99
C LEU A 120 -0.05 8.30 13.16
N GLU A 121 0.16 7.79 14.37
CA GLU A 121 1.18 6.77 14.66
C GLU A 121 0.88 5.45 13.94
N TYR A 122 -0.37 5.01 13.96
CA TYR A 122 -0.81 3.82 13.24
C TYR A 122 -0.56 3.97 11.73
N ALA A 123 -1.08 5.02 11.10
CA ALA A 123 -0.93 5.26 9.66
C ALA A 123 0.55 5.37 9.23
N ALA A 124 1.38 6.00 10.05
CA ALA A 124 2.82 6.06 9.80
C ALA A 124 3.48 4.68 9.89
N SER A 125 3.05 3.83 10.84
CA SER A 125 3.62 2.50 11.04
C SER A 125 3.32 1.54 9.89
N ASP A 126 2.21 1.72 9.18
CA ASP A 126 1.82 0.86 8.05
C ASP A 126 2.77 1.00 6.84
N VAL A 127 3.46 2.14 6.71
CA VAL A 127 4.40 2.37 5.59
C VAL A 127 5.86 2.48 6.00
N ALA A 128 6.16 2.73 7.28
CA ALA A 128 7.51 3.06 7.76
C ALA A 128 8.57 2.01 7.41
N HIS A 129 8.17 0.74 7.31
CA HIS A 129 9.09 -0.38 7.09
C HIS A 129 8.84 -1.15 5.79
N LEU A 130 7.93 -0.68 4.93
CA LEU A 130 7.60 -1.38 3.68
C LEU A 130 8.81 -1.53 2.76
N LEU A 131 9.67 -0.52 2.67
CA LEU A 131 10.88 -0.60 1.83
C LEU A 131 11.88 -1.62 2.37
N GLU A 132 12.05 -1.71 3.69
CA GLU A 132 12.94 -2.73 4.28
C GLU A 132 12.38 -4.15 4.06
N ILE A 133 11.06 -4.34 4.18
CA ILE A 133 10.40 -5.62 3.87
C ILE A 133 10.57 -5.96 2.39
N HIS A 134 10.37 -4.98 1.50
CA HIS A 134 10.60 -5.13 0.06
C HIS A 134 12.01 -5.64 -0.22
N ASP A 135 13.04 -4.99 0.30
CA ASP A 135 14.43 -5.35 0.03
C ASP A 135 14.78 -6.76 0.53
N ARG A 136 14.21 -7.18 1.66
CA ARG A 136 14.39 -8.53 2.20
C ARG A 136 13.68 -9.58 1.34
N LEU A 137 12.45 -9.29 0.89
CA LEU A 137 11.71 -10.17 0.00
C LEU A 137 12.39 -10.29 -1.36
N VAL A 138 12.83 -9.19 -1.97
CA VAL A 138 13.56 -9.17 -3.25
C VAL A 138 14.81 -10.03 -3.17
N ARG A 139 15.62 -9.85 -2.12
CA ARG A 139 16.84 -10.66 -1.91
C ARG A 139 16.51 -12.14 -1.78
N ARG A 140 15.58 -12.49 -0.91
CA ARG A 140 15.18 -13.88 -0.67
C ARG A 140 14.60 -14.54 -1.91
N LEU A 141 13.70 -13.86 -2.62
CA LEU A 141 13.08 -14.38 -3.85
C LEU A 141 14.09 -14.48 -4.98
N GLY A 142 15.09 -13.59 -5.02
CA GLY A 142 16.21 -13.67 -5.95
C GLY A 142 17.06 -14.91 -5.70
N ASP A 143 17.43 -15.18 -4.45
CA ASP A 143 18.18 -16.38 -4.04
C ASP A 143 17.42 -17.67 -4.35
N ASP A 144 16.08 -17.64 -4.20
CA ASP A 144 15.19 -18.77 -4.51
C ASP A 144 14.85 -18.89 -6.02
N GLY A 145 15.27 -17.94 -6.87
CA GLY A 145 14.96 -17.89 -8.30
C GLY A 145 13.46 -17.63 -8.60
N ARG A 146 12.73 -17.00 -7.68
CA ARG A 146 11.28 -16.75 -7.77
C ARG A 146 10.89 -15.29 -7.93
N LEU A 147 11.86 -14.37 -7.92
CA LEU A 147 11.59 -12.92 -7.97
C LEU A 147 10.76 -12.55 -9.20
N ALA A 148 11.14 -13.03 -10.38
CA ALA A 148 10.44 -12.72 -11.62
C ALA A 148 8.96 -13.16 -11.61
N TRP A 149 8.64 -14.26 -10.93
CA TRP A 149 7.26 -14.72 -10.78
C TRP A 149 6.45 -13.80 -9.83
N ALA A 150 7.06 -13.39 -8.73
CA ALA A 150 6.42 -12.47 -7.79
C ALA A 150 6.15 -11.10 -8.45
N GLU A 151 7.12 -10.56 -9.18
CA GLU A 151 6.96 -9.31 -9.94
C GLU A 151 5.89 -9.43 -11.03
N GLN A 152 5.82 -10.58 -11.72
CA GLN A 152 4.76 -10.81 -12.72
C GLN A 152 3.38 -10.82 -12.06
N GLU A 153 3.21 -11.51 -10.94
CA GLU A 153 1.94 -11.55 -10.20
C GLU A 153 1.52 -10.17 -9.70
N CYS A 154 2.47 -9.35 -9.22
CA CYS A 154 2.20 -7.96 -8.86
C CYS A 154 1.71 -7.12 -10.06
N ARG A 155 2.29 -7.33 -11.26
CA ARG A 155 1.81 -6.66 -12.50
C ARG A 155 0.42 -7.14 -12.88
N ASP A 156 0.13 -8.43 -12.75
CA ASP A 156 -1.17 -8.98 -13.08
C ASP A 156 -2.27 -8.43 -12.15
N CYS A 157 -1.97 -8.17 -10.88
CA CYS A 157 -2.88 -7.47 -9.97
C CYS A 157 -3.30 -6.10 -10.49
N LEU A 158 -2.41 -5.33 -11.12
CA LEU A 158 -2.74 -4.03 -11.73
C LEU A 158 -3.75 -4.16 -12.87
N LEU A 159 -3.67 -5.24 -13.67
CA LEU A 159 -4.57 -5.46 -14.80
C LEU A 159 -6.00 -5.78 -14.35
N TYR A 160 -6.17 -6.46 -13.20
CA TYR A 160 -7.48 -6.81 -12.67
C TYR A 160 -8.19 -5.65 -11.97
N THR A 161 -7.44 -4.65 -11.50
CA THR A 161 -7.99 -3.46 -10.84
C THR A 161 -8.25 -2.31 -11.80
N SER A 162 -7.68 -2.33 -13.00
CA SER A 162 -8.01 -1.35 -14.04
C SER A 162 -9.46 -1.56 -14.49
N PRO A 163 -10.31 -0.51 -14.56
CA PRO A 163 -11.66 -0.64 -15.08
C PRO A 163 -11.57 -1.20 -16.49
N SER A 164 -12.25 -2.34 -16.70
CA SER A 164 -12.43 -2.89 -18.04
C SER A 164 -12.99 -1.80 -18.94
N PRO A 165 -12.43 -1.55 -20.14
CA PRO A 165 -13.01 -0.62 -21.08
C PRO A 165 -14.35 -1.23 -21.54
N ARG A 166 -15.39 -0.95 -20.81
CA ARG A 166 -16.77 -1.24 -21.18
C ARG A 166 -17.55 0.06 -21.16
N ASP A 167 -17.71 0.56 -22.39
CA ASP A 167 -18.75 1.48 -22.90
C ASP A 167 -18.95 2.82 -22.20
#